data_3fb114848e886b3aa94812aecceec839
#
_entry.id   3fb114848e886b3aa94812aecceec839
#
_cell.length_a   1.000
_cell.length_b   1.000
_cell.length_c   1.000
_cell.angle_alpha   90.00
_cell.angle_beta   90.00
_cell.angle_gamma   90.00
#
_symmetry.space_group_name_H-M   'P 1'
#
loop_
_entity.id
_entity.type
_entity.pdbx_description
1 polymer ?
#
loop_
_entity_poly.entity_id
_entity_poly.type
_entity_poly.pdbx_seq_one_letter_code
_entity_poly.pdbx_strand_id
1 'polypeptide(L)'
;MNPFVIKGYKGAQYFCNRIEESDSLVNAIRNNQDITLYGYRRLGKSALIQHVFSKLNKEFVCIYTDIWGTGNIDEFTRELANGIIKSKVFSRRKFSDKMTAFLKSIGASFSIGMDGLPSIDIIYSDRKHVFSNLEEIYDFLNQLNIRIVLAIDEFQEIKKYDNQAPFEGKLRSLSQQSQNIVFIYSGSEQHLLNEIFNEYSKPFYQSTRMIAINKIESNVYYDFILKHFKRAKKEVCHEIIEFILSLSHQHTYYVQAIANYLYSLEIQPKSVKEFELLYRDYILEKSVFYRELPELLTKQQFSLLKAIAKSSTVSNPNSAGFREASKIEGPSSMYRAINSLLDKQLIIKENGSFRLYDVFLEHYLRYI
;
A
#
# COMPACT_ATOMS: atom_id res chain seq x y z
N MET A 1 4.46 -12.53 -21.47
CA MET A 1 4.05 -11.56 -20.43
C MET A 1 5.27 -11.16 -19.61
N ASN A 2 5.45 -9.86 -19.32
CA ASN A 2 6.56 -9.40 -18.47
C ASN A 2 6.35 -9.92 -17.03
N PRO A 3 7.35 -10.61 -16.44
CA PRO A 3 7.22 -11.24 -15.13
C PRO A 3 7.31 -10.24 -13.96
N PHE A 4 7.84 -9.05 -14.20
CA PHE A 4 7.99 -8.02 -13.19
C PHE A 4 6.70 -7.20 -13.09
N VAL A 5 5.90 -7.49 -12.07
CA VAL A 5 4.53 -6.97 -11.92
C VAL A 5 4.55 -5.59 -11.27
N ILE A 6 4.04 -4.59 -11.99
CA ILE A 6 3.95 -3.21 -11.49
C ILE A 6 2.58 -2.95 -10.81
N LYS A 7 1.52 -3.64 -11.26
CA LYS A 7 0.14 -3.42 -10.78
C LYS A 7 -0.55 -4.72 -10.38
N GLY A 8 -1.02 -4.77 -9.15
CA GLY A 8 -1.80 -5.87 -8.62
C GLY A 8 -0.98 -7.14 -8.32
N TYR A 9 -1.67 -8.25 -8.07
CA TYR A 9 -1.09 -9.58 -7.86
C TYR A 9 -1.43 -10.49 -9.04
N LYS A 10 -0.43 -11.14 -9.63
CA LYS A 10 -0.57 -11.99 -10.84
C LYS A 10 -0.26 -13.47 -10.60
N GLY A 11 -0.16 -13.87 -9.34
CA GLY A 11 0.11 -15.26 -8.94
C GLY A 11 1.49 -15.45 -8.32
N ALA A 12 1.65 -16.56 -7.61
CA ALA A 12 2.82 -16.87 -6.80
C ALA A 12 4.14 -16.86 -7.58
N GLN A 13 4.12 -17.25 -8.86
CA GLN A 13 5.32 -17.29 -9.69
C GLN A 13 5.93 -15.92 -9.99
N TYR A 14 5.15 -14.83 -9.85
CA TYR A 14 5.56 -13.45 -10.06
C TYR A 14 5.69 -12.67 -8.74
N PHE A 15 5.54 -13.36 -7.61
CA PHE A 15 5.61 -12.80 -6.28
C PHE A 15 6.95 -13.14 -5.65
N CYS A 16 7.75 -12.11 -5.34
CA CYS A 16 9.09 -12.30 -4.81
C CYS A 16 9.05 -12.51 -3.30
N ASN A 17 9.51 -13.67 -2.84
CA ASN A 17 9.71 -14.01 -1.42
C ASN A 17 8.47 -13.79 -0.52
N ARG A 18 8.63 -13.16 0.63
CA ARG A 18 7.60 -12.94 1.65
C ARG A 18 7.09 -14.24 2.29
N ILE A 19 7.97 -15.24 2.37
CA ILE A 19 7.61 -16.57 2.90
C ILE A 19 7.24 -16.44 4.38
N GLU A 20 8.11 -15.82 5.19
CA GLU A 20 7.92 -15.67 6.62
C GLU A 20 6.67 -14.83 6.95
N GLU A 21 6.50 -13.70 6.27
CA GLU A 21 5.31 -12.85 6.45
C GLU A 21 4.03 -13.58 6.00
N SER A 22 4.09 -14.31 4.88
CA SER A 22 2.95 -15.11 4.41
C SER A 22 2.56 -16.20 5.41
N ASP A 23 3.52 -16.93 5.93
CA ASP A 23 3.29 -18.01 6.88
C ASP A 23 2.81 -17.45 8.24
N SER A 24 3.36 -16.32 8.66
CA SER A 24 2.91 -15.60 9.86
C SER A 24 1.45 -15.15 9.75
N LEU A 25 1.05 -14.61 8.58
CA LEU A 25 -0.34 -14.22 8.31
C LEU A 25 -1.26 -15.44 8.27
N VAL A 26 -0.90 -16.50 7.53
CA VAL A 26 -1.69 -17.74 7.45
C VAL A 26 -1.90 -18.36 8.82
N ASN A 27 -0.84 -18.42 9.63
CA ASN A 27 -0.92 -18.99 10.98
C ASN A 27 -1.81 -18.13 11.90
N ALA A 28 -1.69 -16.80 11.87
CA ALA A 28 -2.55 -15.92 12.67
C ALA A 28 -4.02 -16.07 12.26
N ILE A 29 -4.33 -16.11 10.96
CA ILE A 29 -5.68 -16.28 10.42
C ILE A 29 -6.28 -17.63 10.87
N ARG A 30 -5.51 -18.73 10.77
CA ARG A 30 -5.99 -20.05 11.19
C ARG A 30 -6.25 -20.15 12.70
N ASN A 31 -5.51 -19.35 13.48
CA ASN A 31 -5.69 -19.23 14.94
C ASN A 31 -6.71 -18.15 15.35
N ASN A 32 -7.51 -17.65 14.41
CA ASN A 32 -8.54 -16.63 14.64
C ASN A 32 -7.99 -15.36 15.33
N GLN A 33 -6.77 -14.92 14.94
CA GLN A 33 -6.14 -13.70 15.43
C GLN A 33 -6.26 -12.60 14.41
N ASP A 34 -6.80 -11.46 14.82
CA ASP A 34 -6.81 -10.23 14.01
C ASP A 34 -5.40 -9.69 13.84
N ILE A 35 -5.14 -9.06 12.71
CA ILE A 35 -3.80 -8.67 12.28
C ILE A 35 -3.79 -7.19 11.88
N THR A 36 -2.72 -6.48 12.28
CA THR A 36 -2.35 -5.20 11.69
C THR A 36 -1.09 -5.39 10.85
N LEU A 37 -1.23 -5.20 9.52
CA LEU A 37 -0.16 -5.32 8.55
C LEU A 37 0.33 -3.93 8.16
N TYR A 38 1.56 -3.57 8.54
CA TYR A 38 2.08 -2.23 8.34
C TYR A 38 3.45 -2.22 7.66
N GLY A 39 3.77 -1.11 7.02
CA GLY A 39 5.03 -0.90 6.31
C GLY A 39 4.90 0.22 5.31
N TYR A 40 6.01 0.74 4.83
CA TYR A 40 6.00 1.85 3.87
C TYR A 40 5.13 1.57 2.65
N ARG A 41 4.61 2.63 2.05
CA ARG A 41 3.85 2.57 0.81
C ARG A 41 4.65 1.86 -0.29
N ARG A 42 4.01 1.08 -1.16
CA ARG A 42 4.65 0.39 -2.29
C ARG A 42 5.64 -0.75 -1.92
N LEU A 43 5.65 -1.23 -0.66
CA LEU A 43 6.41 -2.43 -0.25
C LEU A 43 5.71 -3.76 -0.58
N GLY A 44 4.48 -3.70 -1.10
CA GLY A 44 3.74 -4.89 -1.54
C GLY A 44 2.76 -5.47 -0.51
N LYS A 45 2.25 -4.67 0.45
CA LYS A 45 1.24 -5.11 1.44
C LYS A 45 0.01 -5.73 0.79
N SER A 46 -0.64 -5.00 -0.11
CA SER A 46 -1.84 -5.47 -0.82
C SER A 46 -1.58 -6.73 -1.65
N ALA A 47 -0.38 -6.83 -2.29
CA ALA A 47 0.01 -8.02 -3.02
C ALA A 47 0.24 -9.22 -2.09
N LEU A 48 0.79 -9.01 -0.89
CA LEU A 48 0.95 -10.04 0.14
C LEU A 48 -0.41 -10.54 0.64
N ILE A 49 -1.37 -9.64 0.90
CA ILE A 49 -2.75 -10.01 1.27
C ILE A 49 -3.35 -10.90 0.18
N GLN A 50 -3.27 -10.50 -1.09
CA GLN A 50 -3.79 -11.29 -2.20
C GLN A 50 -3.07 -12.63 -2.37
N HIS A 51 -1.76 -12.68 -2.10
CA HIS A 51 -0.99 -13.93 -2.08
C HIS A 51 -1.48 -14.88 -0.99
N VAL A 52 -1.68 -14.38 0.23
CA VAL A 52 -2.23 -15.15 1.36
C VAL A 52 -3.66 -15.61 1.05
N PHE A 53 -4.50 -14.77 0.46
CA PHE A 53 -5.85 -15.13 0.01
C PHE A 53 -5.81 -16.29 -0.99
N SER A 54 -4.85 -16.31 -1.90
CA SER A 54 -4.71 -17.42 -2.85
C SER A 54 -4.39 -18.77 -2.18
N LYS A 55 -3.71 -18.74 -1.02
CA LYS A 55 -3.43 -19.93 -0.20
C LYS A 55 -4.65 -20.38 0.62
N LEU A 56 -5.50 -19.45 1.06
CA LEU A 56 -6.60 -19.69 1.99
C LEU A 56 -7.97 -19.90 1.33
N ASN A 57 -8.12 -19.68 0.04
CA ASN A 57 -9.40 -19.64 -0.67
C ASN A 57 -10.24 -20.93 -0.65
N LYS A 58 -9.68 -22.04 -0.19
CA LYS A 58 -10.39 -23.32 0.02
C LYS A 58 -11.00 -23.42 1.42
N GLU A 59 -10.39 -22.74 2.41
CA GLU A 59 -10.74 -22.80 3.83
C GLU A 59 -11.59 -21.59 4.26
N PHE A 60 -11.33 -20.43 3.64
CA PHE A 60 -11.95 -19.15 3.99
C PHE A 60 -12.58 -18.48 2.78
N VAL A 61 -13.57 -17.66 3.04
CA VAL A 61 -13.99 -16.63 2.10
C VAL A 61 -13.16 -15.38 2.37
N CYS A 62 -12.41 -14.94 1.37
CA CYS A 62 -11.52 -13.80 1.47
C CYS A 62 -12.19 -12.57 0.85
N ILE A 63 -12.31 -11.51 1.63
CA ILE A 63 -12.87 -10.22 1.24
C ILE A 63 -11.78 -9.17 1.37
N TYR A 64 -11.59 -8.38 0.32
CA TYR A 64 -10.64 -7.27 0.29
C TYR A 64 -11.38 -5.98 0.00
N THR A 65 -11.16 -4.98 0.81
CA THR A 65 -11.62 -3.62 0.59
C THR A 65 -10.46 -2.65 0.76
N ASP A 66 -10.41 -1.63 -0.07
CA ASP A 66 -9.47 -0.52 -0.01
C ASP A 66 -10.27 0.74 0.29
N ILE A 67 -9.96 1.41 1.40
CA ILE A 67 -10.67 2.61 1.84
C ILE A 67 -9.88 3.89 1.55
N TRP A 68 -8.88 3.82 0.67
CA TRP A 68 -8.14 4.99 0.23
C TRP A 68 -9.07 6.06 -0.33
N GLY A 69 -8.91 7.30 0.17
CA GLY A 69 -9.68 8.46 -0.29
C GLY A 69 -11.09 8.55 0.29
N THR A 70 -11.50 7.65 1.19
CA THR A 70 -12.75 7.82 1.93
C THR A 70 -12.58 8.93 2.98
N GLY A 71 -13.59 9.81 3.08
CA GLY A 71 -13.58 10.96 4.00
C GLY A 71 -14.57 10.81 5.17
N ASN A 72 -15.43 9.79 5.16
CA ASN A 72 -16.49 9.59 6.15
C ASN A 72 -16.93 8.14 6.27
N ILE A 73 -17.78 7.87 7.25
CA ILE A 73 -18.28 6.52 7.57
C ILE A 73 -19.15 5.95 6.45
N ASP A 74 -19.90 6.78 5.74
CA ASP A 74 -20.76 6.34 4.63
C ASP A 74 -19.93 5.80 3.48
N GLU A 75 -18.85 6.51 3.13
CA GLU A 75 -17.93 6.07 2.10
C GLU A 75 -17.19 4.80 2.50
N PHE A 76 -16.76 4.69 3.76
CA PHE A 76 -16.20 3.46 4.33
C PHE A 76 -17.17 2.28 4.18
N THR A 77 -18.42 2.48 4.60
CA THR A 77 -19.47 1.45 4.55
C THR A 77 -19.75 1.00 3.12
N ARG A 78 -19.76 1.95 2.18
CA ARG A 78 -19.91 1.66 0.74
C ARG A 78 -18.74 0.83 0.20
N GLU A 79 -17.50 1.19 0.52
CA GLU A 79 -16.35 0.42 0.06
C GLU A 79 -16.31 -0.98 0.67
N LEU A 80 -16.73 -1.11 1.93
CA LEU A 80 -16.88 -2.43 2.57
C LEU A 80 -17.92 -3.30 1.85
N ALA A 81 -19.08 -2.75 1.54
CA ALA A 81 -20.13 -3.44 0.78
C ALA A 81 -19.65 -3.82 -0.63
N ASN A 82 -18.94 -2.93 -1.32
CA ASN A 82 -18.32 -3.20 -2.61
C ASN A 82 -17.31 -4.36 -2.54
N GLY A 83 -16.49 -4.41 -1.49
CA GLY A 83 -15.53 -5.50 -1.26
C GLY A 83 -16.24 -6.86 -1.09
N ILE A 84 -17.35 -6.89 -0.35
CA ILE A 84 -18.17 -8.10 -0.15
C ILE A 84 -18.71 -8.60 -1.49
N ILE A 85 -19.25 -7.72 -2.32
CA ILE A 85 -19.86 -8.09 -3.60
C ILE A 85 -18.84 -8.60 -4.60
N LYS A 86 -17.67 -7.96 -4.66
CA LYS A 86 -16.55 -8.42 -5.51
C LYS A 86 -15.97 -9.75 -5.04
N SER A 87 -16.29 -10.18 -3.82
CA SER A 87 -15.79 -11.42 -3.25
C SER A 87 -16.52 -12.66 -3.76
N LYS A 88 -15.96 -13.85 -3.49
CA LYS A 88 -16.59 -15.13 -3.82
C LYS A 88 -17.85 -15.43 -3.01
N VAL A 89 -18.24 -14.63 -2.03
CA VAL A 89 -19.54 -14.75 -1.33
C VAL A 89 -20.68 -14.59 -2.32
N PHE A 90 -20.58 -13.56 -3.16
CA PHE A 90 -21.64 -13.22 -4.13
C PHE A 90 -21.84 -14.32 -5.19
N SER A 91 -20.79 -14.99 -5.60
CA SER A 91 -20.88 -16.03 -6.65
C SER A 91 -21.43 -17.37 -6.16
N ARG A 92 -21.66 -17.54 -4.86
CA ARG A 92 -22.22 -18.79 -4.29
C ARG A 92 -23.76 -18.75 -4.29
N ARG A 93 -24.41 -19.53 -5.17
CA ARG A 93 -25.88 -19.64 -5.26
C ARG A 93 -26.59 -19.81 -3.90
N LYS A 94 -25.97 -20.52 -2.95
CA LYS A 94 -26.49 -20.74 -1.60
C LYS A 94 -26.79 -19.45 -0.83
N PHE A 95 -26.19 -18.33 -1.18
CA PHE A 95 -26.33 -17.05 -0.48
C PHE A 95 -27.10 -15.99 -1.27
N SER A 96 -27.67 -16.33 -2.45
CA SER A 96 -28.33 -15.36 -3.33
C SER A 96 -29.47 -14.62 -2.62
N ASP A 97 -30.33 -15.36 -1.89
CA ASP A 97 -31.51 -14.78 -1.22
C ASP A 97 -31.10 -13.90 -0.03
N LYS A 98 -30.10 -14.38 0.77
CA LYS A 98 -29.54 -13.59 1.87
C LYS A 98 -28.86 -12.32 1.35
N MET A 99 -28.17 -12.41 0.22
CA MET A 99 -27.55 -11.26 -0.42
C MET A 99 -28.58 -10.26 -0.93
N THR A 100 -29.65 -10.72 -1.57
CA THR A 100 -30.72 -9.85 -2.03
C THR A 100 -31.42 -9.14 -0.85
N ALA A 101 -31.63 -9.85 0.25
CA ALA A 101 -32.18 -9.26 1.47
C ALA A 101 -31.23 -8.22 2.07
N PHE A 102 -29.95 -8.53 2.14
CA PHE A 102 -28.90 -7.62 2.60
C PHE A 102 -28.81 -6.34 1.76
N LEU A 103 -28.81 -6.46 0.42
CA LEU A 103 -28.76 -5.30 -0.46
C LEU A 103 -29.98 -4.39 -0.28
N LYS A 104 -31.15 -4.97 -0.06
CA LYS A 104 -32.38 -4.21 0.24
C LYS A 104 -32.30 -3.52 1.60
N SER A 105 -31.73 -4.18 2.63
CA SER A 105 -31.66 -3.60 3.98
C SER A 105 -30.75 -2.38 4.04
N ILE A 106 -29.62 -2.40 3.35
CA ILE A 106 -28.69 -1.25 3.28
C ILE A 106 -29.13 -0.19 2.25
N GLY A 107 -30.33 -0.30 1.68
CA GLY A 107 -30.83 0.66 0.67
C GLY A 107 -29.97 0.72 -0.60
N ALA A 108 -29.33 -0.40 -0.95
CA ALA A 108 -28.40 -0.44 -2.07
C ALA A 108 -29.13 -0.67 -3.39
N SER A 109 -28.82 0.15 -4.41
CA SER A 109 -29.13 -0.13 -5.80
C SER A 109 -27.95 -0.84 -6.45
N PHE A 110 -28.24 -1.91 -7.18
CA PHE A 110 -27.25 -2.68 -7.93
C PHE A 110 -27.12 -2.13 -9.35
N SER A 111 -25.91 -1.79 -9.74
CA SER A 111 -25.57 -1.42 -11.12
C SER A 111 -24.42 -2.29 -11.63
N ILE A 112 -24.35 -2.46 -12.95
CA ILE A 112 -23.19 -3.08 -13.60
C ILE A 112 -22.40 -1.94 -14.23
N GLY A 113 -21.17 -1.74 -13.79
CA GLY A 113 -20.27 -0.73 -14.34
C GLY A 113 -19.94 -0.97 -15.81
N MET A 114 -19.43 0.03 -16.51
CA MET A 114 -18.98 -0.09 -17.92
C MET A 114 -17.88 -1.14 -18.10
N ASP A 115 -17.18 -1.52 -17.04
CA ASP A 115 -16.17 -2.58 -16.99
C ASP A 115 -16.77 -3.99 -16.80
N GLY A 116 -18.10 -4.09 -16.76
CA GLY A 116 -18.84 -5.35 -16.52
C GLY A 116 -18.79 -5.84 -15.08
N LEU A 117 -18.21 -5.07 -14.15
CA LEU A 117 -18.15 -5.43 -12.74
C LEU A 117 -19.39 -4.91 -11.99
N PRO A 118 -19.92 -5.69 -11.02
CA PRO A 118 -21.00 -5.22 -10.18
C PRO A 118 -20.52 -4.05 -9.31
N SER A 119 -21.31 -2.99 -9.28
CA SER A 119 -21.14 -1.83 -8.42
C SER A 119 -22.41 -1.59 -7.62
N ILE A 120 -22.26 -1.06 -6.43
CA ILE A 120 -23.39 -0.67 -5.58
C ILE A 120 -23.35 0.82 -5.35
N ASP A 121 -24.48 1.44 -5.57
CA ASP A 121 -24.79 2.77 -5.06
C ASP A 121 -25.71 2.61 -3.86
N ILE A 122 -25.20 2.95 -2.68
CA ILE A 122 -26.01 2.98 -1.46
C ILE A 122 -26.71 4.34 -1.44
N ILE A 123 -28.04 4.32 -1.57
CA ILE A 123 -28.86 5.52 -1.48
C ILE A 123 -29.13 5.81 -0.01
N TYR A 124 -28.36 6.71 0.56
CA TYR A 124 -28.61 7.18 1.93
C TYR A 124 -29.82 8.11 1.94
N SER A 125 -30.96 7.63 2.41
CA SER A 125 -32.16 8.46 2.58
C SER A 125 -32.13 9.35 3.81
N ASP A 126 -31.27 9.07 4.80
CA ASP A 126 -31.17 9.86 6.02
C ASP A 126 -29.84 9.63 6.78
N ARG A 127 -29.16 10.73 7.21
CA ARG A 127 -27.89 10.68 7.98
C ARG A 127 -28.01 9.98 9.35
N LYS A 128 -29.23 9.65 9.80
CA LYS A 128 -29.47 8.98 11.09
C LYS A 128 -29.10 7.49 11.13
N HIS A 129 -28.80 6.88 9.98
CA HIS A 129 -28.63 5.43 9.83
C HIS A 129 -27.21 4.96 9.51
N VAL A 130 -26.19 5.83 9.60
CA VAL A 130 -24.80 5.51 9.19
C VAL A 130 -24.24 4.28 9.93
N PHE A 131 -24.43 4.21 11.24
CA PHE A 131 -23.99 3.06 12.03
C PHE A 131 -24.86 1.82 11.83
N SER A 132 -26.16 1.98 11.53
CA SER A 132 -27.04 0.84 11.30
C SER A 132 -26.66 0.08 10.03
N ASN A 133 -26.29 0.76 8.95
CA ASN A 133 -25.81 0.11 7.74
C ASN A 133 -24.53 -0.70 7.96
N LEU A 134 -23.62 -0.18 8.79
CA LEU A 134 -22.40 -0.90 9.17
C LEU A 134 -22.74 -2.15 10.01
N GLU A 135 -23.67 -2.04 10.98
CA GLU A 135 -24.16 -3.18 11.76
C GLU A 135 -24.78 -4.25 10.87
N GLU A 136 -25.65 -3.86 9.94
CA GLU A 136 -26.28 -4.79 9.00
C GLU A 136 -25.25 -5.54 8.12
N ILE A 137 -24.15 -4.89 7.72
CA ILE A 137 -23.06 -5.55 7.02
C ILE A 137 -22.42 -6.65 7.88
N TYR A 138 -22.11 -6.34 9.13
CA TYR A 138 -21.50 -7.31 10.04
C TYR A 138 -22.48 -8.44 10.40
N ASP A 139 -23.74 -8.12 10.65
CA ASP A 139 -24.79 -9.10 10.91
C ASP A 139 -24.98 -10.05 9.72
N PHE A 140 -24.98 -9.50 8.50
CA PHE A 140 -25.02 -10.30 7.28
C PHE A 140 -23.84 -11.27 7.20
N LEU A 141 -22.59 -10.78 7.40
CA LEU A 141 -21.40 -11.62 7.35
C LEU A 141 -21.41 -12.70 8.44
N ASN A 142 -21.87 -12.38 9.65
CA ASN A 142 -21.99 -13.34 10.75
C ASN A 142 -23.05 -14.43 10.45
N GLN A 143 -24.18 -14.07 9.84
CA GLN A 143 -25.26 -14.99 9.47
C GLN A 143 -24.88 -15.97 8.34
N LEU A 144 -23.78 -15.72 7.61
CA LEU A 144 -23.33 -16.65 6.58
C LEU A 144 -22.81 -17.97 7.15
N ASN A 145 -22.40 -18.00 8.41
CA ASN A 145 -21.89 -19.19 9.11
C ASN A 145 -20.71 -19.87 8.36
N ILE A 146 -19.83 -19.07 7.81
CA ILE A 146 -18.62 -19.47 7.09
C ILE A 146 -17.43 -18.72 7.65
N ARG A 147 -16.22 -19.30 7.54
CA ARG A 147 -15.00 -18.61 7.94
C ARG A 147 -14.62 -17.54 6.92
N ILE A 148 -14.44 -16.32 7.39
CA ILE A 148 -14.19 -15.15 6.56
C ILE A 148 -12.84 -14.54 6.98
N VAL A 149 -12.06 -14.10 6.00
CA VAL A 149 -10.96 -13.14 6.21
C VAL A 149 -11.35 -11.83 5.54
N LEU A 150 -11.47 -10.77 6.32
CA LEU A 150 -11.77 -9.43 5.85
C LEU A 150 -10.54 -8.54 5.95
N ALA A 151 -9.95 -8.20 4.82
CA ALA A 151 -8.85 -7.24 4.75
C ALA A 151 -9.37 -5.85 4.41
N ILE A 152 -9.02 -4.87 5.26
CA ILE A 152 -9.30 -3.46 5.08
C ILE A 152 -7.95 -2.77 4.86
N ASP A 153 -7.67 -2.37 3.62
CA ASP A 153 -6.41 -1.71 3.24
C ASP A 153 -6.51 -0.21 3.40
N GLU A 154 -5.38 0.43 3.68
CA GLU A 154 -5.21 1.85 4.00
C GLU A 154 -6.07 2.30 5.22
N PHE A 155 -6.12 1.44 6.24
CA PHE A 155 -6.98 1.61 7.43
C PHE A 155 -6.76 2.92 8.19
N GLN A 156 -5.58 3.55 8.08
CA GLN A 156 -5.32 4.86 8.66
C GLN A 156 -6.24 5.99 8.13
N GLU A 157 -6.92 5.79 6.99
CA GLU A 157 -7.87 6.78 6.45
C GLU A 157 -8.98 7.13 7.44
N ILE A 158 -9.37 6.22 8.33
CA ILE A 158 -10.38 6.47 9.37
C ILE A 158 -10.01 7.63 10.32
N LYS A 159 -8.73 7.98 10.39
CA LYS A 159 -8.23 9.11 11.19
C LYS A 159 -8.71 10.47 10.66
N LYS A 160 -9.15 10.53 9.41
CA LYS A 160 -9.63 11.74 8.75
C LYS A 160 -11.14 11.98 8.95
N TYR A 161 -11.86 11.04 9.56
CA TYR A 161 -13.31 11.13 9.71
C TYR A 161 -13.69 12.05 10.88
N ASP A 162 -14.71 12.89 10.69
CA ASP A 162 -15.18 13.82 11.71
C ASP A 162 -15.59 13.16 13.04
N ASN A 163 -16.14 11.93 12.97
CA ASN A 163 -16.57 11.12 14.12
C ASN A 163 -15.64 9.93 14.39
N GLN A 164 -14.31 10.14 14.29
CA GLN A 164 -13.31 9.08 14.40
C GLN A 164 -13.47 8.24 15.67
N ALA A 165 -13.49 8.84 16.86
CA ALA A 165 -13.47 8.08 18.11
C ALA A 165 -14.73 7.22 18.33
N PRO A 166 -15.98 7.70 18.12
CA PRO A 166 -17.16 6.85 18.13
C PRO A 166 -17.11 5.74 17.07
N PHE A 167 -16.55 6.02 15.90
CA PHE A 167 -16.42 5.04 14.81
C PHE A 167 -15.42 3.94 15.13
N GLU A 168 -14.24 4.28 15.66
CA GLU A 168 -13.26 3.29 16.16
C GLU A 168 -13.88 2.37 17.22
N GLY A 169 -14.60 2.95 18.18
CA GLY A 169 -15.31 2.20 19.21
C GLY A 169 -16.34 1.24 18.63
N LYS A 170 -17.13 1.69 17.65
CA LYS A 170 -18.12 0.87 16.97
C LYS A 170 -17.50 -0.27 16.18
N LEU A 171 -16.49 0.02 15.35
CA LEU A 171 -15.75 -1.01 14.60
C LEU A 171 -15.13 -2.06 15.53
N ARG A 172 -14.54 -1.62 16.65
CA ARG A 172 -13.97 -2.53 17.64
C ARG A 172 -15.03 -3.45 18.25
N SER A 173 -16.18 -2.89 18.62
CA SER A 173 -17.31 -3.69 19.15
C SER A 173 -17.78 -4.73 18.14
N LEU A 174 -17.98 -4.34 16.88
CA LEU A 174 -18.41 -5.23 15.81
C LEU A 174 -17.37 -6.34 15.53
N SER A 175 -16.09 -6.01 15.50
CA SER A 175 -15.02 -7.00 15.30
C SER A 175 -14.98 -8.03 16.44
N GLN A 176 -15.16 -7.59 17.68
CA GLN A 176 -15.19 -8.51 18.85
C GLN A 176 -16.39 -9.47 18.84
N GLN A 177 -17.52 -9.03 18.30
CA GLN A 177 -18.74 -9.86 18.19
C GLN A 177 -18.68 -10.86 17.03
N SER A 178 -17.77 -10.65 16.07
CA SER A 178 -17.68 -11.43 14.84
C SER A 178 -16.78 -12.66 15.02
N GLN A 179 -17.33 -13.76 15.50
CA GLN A 179 -16.56 -14.98 15.80
C GLN A 179 -16.06 -15.75 14.57
N ASN A 180 -16.66 -15.54 13.41
CA ASN A 180 -16.35 -16.23 12.15
C ASN A 180 -15.50 -15.37 11.19
N ILE A 181 -15.12 -14.15 11.60
CA ILE A 181 -14.37 -13.20 10.78
C ILE A 181 -13.02 -12.92 11.42
N VAL A 182 -11.95 -13.05 10.64
CA VAL A 182 -10.61 -12.58 10.99
C VAL A 182 -10.32 -11.32 10.20
N PHE A 183 -9.87 -10.28 10.89
CA PHE A 183 -9.58 -8.99 10.30
C PHE A 183 -8.10 -8.83 9.98
N ILE A 184 -7.81 -8.25 8.81
CA ILE A 184 -6.50 -7.73 8.45
C ILE A 184 -6.66 -6.24 8.22
N TYR A 185 -6.17 -5.42 9.15
CA TYR A 185 -6.06 -3.98 8.99
C TYR A 185 -4.70 -3.67 8.38
N SER A 186 -4.67 -3.12 7.18
CA SER A 186 -3.42 -2.82 6.47
C SER A 186 -3.27 -1.33 6.27
N GLY A 187 -2.04 -0.82 6.33
CA GLY A 187 -1.79 0.58 6.04
C GLY A 187 -0.32 0.96 5.88
N SER A 188 -0.12 2.14 5.32
CA SER A 188 1.21 2.65 4.94
C SER A 188 1.76 3.71 5.90
N GLU A 189 0.93 4.35 6.70
CA GLU A 189 1.32 5.37 7.66
C GLU A 189 1.49 4.75 9.05
N GLN A 190 2.71 4.25 9.33
CA GLN A 190 3.03 3.47 10.53
C GLN A 190 2.67 4.21 11.82
N HIS A 191 2.90 5.53 11.88
CA HIS A 191 2.62 6.34 13.07
C HIS A 191 1.11 6.40 13.36
N LEU A 192 0.25 6.53 12.33
CA LEU A 192 -1.20 6.52 12.50
C LEU A 192 -1.73 5.15 12.91
N LEU A 193 -1.18 4.07 12.33
CA LEU A 193 -1.55 2.71 12.75
C LEU A 193 -1.09 2.43 14.18
N ASN A 194 0.11 2.89 14.57
CA ASN A 194 0.57 2.78 15.95
C ASN A 194 -0.34 3.55 16.92
N GLU A 195 -0.82 4.72 16.54
CA GLU A 195 -1.79 5.47 17.33
C GLU A 195 -3.11 4.70 17.51
N ILE A 196 -3.63 4.07 16.44
CA ILE A 196 -4.88 3.31 16.50
C ILE A 196 -4.73 2.04 17.35
N PHE A 197 -3.64 1.25 17.18
CA PHE A 197 -3.52 -0.10 17.72
C PHE A 197 -2.61 -0.22 18.96
N ASN A 198 -1.73 0.75 19.21
CA ASN A 198 -0.75 0.70 20.30
C ASN A 198 -0.91 1.80 21.34
N GLU A 199 -1.77 2.79 21.13
CA GLU A 199 -2.05 3.82 22.13
C GLU A 199 -3.06 3.32 23.16
N TYR A 200 -2.68 3.38 24.46
CA TYR A 200 -3.44 2.81 25.58
C TYR A 200 -4.90 3.30 25.67
N SER A 201 -5.17 4.55 25.29
CA SER A 201 -6.51 5.16 25.34
C SER A 201 -7.44 4.78 24.21
N LYS A 202 -6.97 4.03 23.20
CA LYS A 202 -7.72 3.75 21.98
C LYS A 202 -8.51 2.45 22.04
N PRO A 203 -9.67 2.37 21.37
CA PRO A 203 -10.52 1.17 21.35
C PRO A 203 -9.81 -0.08 20.84
N PHE A 204 -8.90 0.07 19.87
CA PHE A 204 -8.13 -1.02 19.28
C PHE A 204 -6.84 -1.39 20.02
N TYR A 205 -6.58 -0.78 21.19
CA TYR A 205 -5.35 -1.05 21.94
C TYR A 205 -5.10 -2.55 22.13
N GLN A 206 -3.94 -3.04 21.70
CA GLN A 206 -3.50 -4.45 21.78
C GLN A 206 -4.53 -5.48 21.24
N SER A 207 -5.36 -5.08 20.30
CA SER A 207 -6.41 -5.97 19.77
C SER A 207 -5.98 -6.82 18.59
N THR A 208 -4.82 -6.58 18.01
CA THR A 208 -4.33 -7.26 16.82
C THR A 208 -2.88 -7.70 16.99
N ARG A 209 -2.48 -8.71 16.20
CA ARG A 209 -1.07 -9.06 16.03
C ARG A 209 -0.44 -8.11 15.02
N MET A 210 0.56 -7.34 15.43
CA MET A 210 1.30 -6.42 14.58
C MET A 210 2.32 -7.17 13.73
N ILE A 211 2.24 -7.06 12.41
CA ILE A 211 3.18 -7.66 11.44
C ILE A 211 3.75 -6.55 10.57
N ALA A 212 5.07 -6.36 10.64
CA ALA A 212 5.78 -5.40 9.82
C ALA A 212 6.16 -6.00 8.46
N ILE A 213 6.01 -5.20 7.39
CA ILE A 213 6.62 -5.49 6.10
C ILE A 213 7.86 -4.64 5.93
N ASN A 214 9.01 -5.30 5.85
CA ASN A 214 10.31 -4.68 5.60
C ASN A 214 10.71 -4.81 4.12
N LYS A 215 11.84 -4.21 3.75
CA LYS A 215 12.47 -4.43 2.44
C LYS A 215 12.88 -5.89 2.31
N ILE A 216 12.82 -6.42 1.11
CA ILE A 216 13.36 -7.75 0.77
C ILE A 216 14.87 -7.61 0.57
N GLU A 217 15.63 -8.59 1.00
CA GLU A 217 17.09 -8.59 0.88
C GLU A 217 17.55 -8.60 -0.59
N SER A 218 18.71 -7.98 -0.84
CA SER A 218 19.26 -7.81 -2.20
C SER A 218 19.52 -9.13 -2.91
N ASN A 219 20.08 -10.12 -2.20
CA ASN A 219 20.35 -11.45 -2.75
C ASN A 219 19.07 -12.15 -3.24
N VAL A 220 17.99 -12.02 -2.49
CA VAL A 220 16.68 -12.60 -2.84
C VAL A 220 16.09 -11.96 -4.09
N TYR A 221 16.16 -10.61 -4.18
CA TYR A 221 15.76 -9.92 -5.40
C TYR A 221 16.67 -10.25 -6.59
N TYR A 222 17.97 -10.36 -6.35
CA TYR A 222 18.94 -10.74 -7.37
C TYR A 222 18.54 -12.07 -8.01
N ASP A 223 18.33 -13.10 -7.20
CA ASP A 223 17.96 -14.44 -7.66
C ASP A 223 16.59 -14.43 -8.37
N PHE A 224 15.63 -13.64 -7.86
CA PHE A 224 14.33 -13.50 -8.49
C PHE A 224 14.43 -12.88 -9.89
N ILE A 225 15.20 -11.80 -10.06
CA ILE A 225 15.40 -11.14 -11.35
C ILE A 225 16.10 -12.10 -12.31
N LEU A 226 17.23 -12.67 -11.90
CA LEU A 226 18.04 -13.59 -12.71
C LEU A 226 17.21 -14.80 -13.17
N LYS A 227 16.40 -15.39 -12.28
CA LYS A 227 15.52 -16.51 -12.60
C LYS A 227 14.56 -16.18 -13.74
N HIS A 228 13.95 -14.98 -13.72
CA HIS A 228 12.99 -14.58 -14.76
C HIS A 228 13.66 -14.29 -16.09
N PHE A 229 14.84 -13.70 -16.12
CA PHE A 229 15.61 -13.50 -17.34
C PHE A 229 16.05 -14.83 -17.94
N LYS A 230 16.61 -15.74 -17.13
CA LYS A 230 16.97 -17.11 -17.57
C LYS A 230 15.79 -17.88 -18.16
N ARG A 231 14.61 -17.83 -17.52
CA ARG A 231 13.40 -18.50 -18.04
C ARG A 231 12.95 -17.98 -19.40
N ALA A 232 13.19 -16.71 -19.68
CA ALA A 232 12.88 -16.07 -20.96
C ALA A 232 14.00 -16.22 -22.00
N LYS A 233 15.13 -16.85 -21.65
CA LYS A 233 16.34 -16.91 -22.49
C LYS A 233 16.84 -15.50 -22.88
N LYS A 234 16.64 -14.51 -21.99
CA LYS A 234 17.20 -13.16 -22.12
C LYS A 234 18.48 -13.06 -21.29
N GLU A 235 19.51 -12.51 -21.89
CA GLU A 235 20.77 -12.24 -21.17
C GLU A 235 20.63 -10.99 -20.30
N VAL A 236 21.23 -11.02 -19.13
CA VAL A 236 21.36 -9.87 -18.24
C VAL A 236 22.68 -9.96 -17.50
N CYS A 237 23.45 -8.86 -17.48
CA CYS A 237 24.69 -8.79 -16.73
C CYS A 237 24.41 -8.72 -15.22
N HIS A 238 25.29 -9.33 -14.45
CA HIS A 238 25.27 -9.35 -13.00
C HIS A 238 25.25 -7.93 -12.42
N GLU A 239 26.14 -7.10 -12.93
CA GLU A 239 26.34 -5.72 -12.50
C GLU A 239 25.10 -4.84 -12.75
N ILE A 240 24.32 -5.15 -13.80
CA ILE A 240 23.07 -4.42 -14.08
C ILE A 240 22.01 -4.77 -13.03
N ILE A 241 21.92 -6.02 -12.59
CA ILE A 241 20.98 -6.40 -11.52
C ILE A 241 21.36 -5.69 -10.22
N GLU A 242 22.64 -5.69 -9.85
CA GLU A 242 23.13 -4.99 -8.66
C GLU A 242 22.87 -3.49 -8.74
N PHE A 243 23.06 -2.89 -9.92
CA PHE A 243 22.75 -1.50 -10.16
C PHE A 243 21.26 -1.19 -10.00
N ILE A 244 20.36 -2.04 -10.50
CA ILE A 244 18.91 -1.91 -10.26
C ILE A 244 18.58 -1.94 -8.76
N LEU A 245 19.18 -2.84 -8.01
CA LEU A 245 18.95 -2.96 -6.57
C LEU A 245 19.46 -1.73 -5.81
N SER A 246 20.58 -1.18 -6.21
CA SER A 246 21.12 0.07 -5.70
C SER A 246 20.20 1.26 -6.01
N LEU A 247 19.81 1.45 -7.27
CA LEU A 247 18.91 2.52 -7.71
C LEU A 247 17.56 2.51 -7.00
N SER A 248 16.99 1.32 -6.79
CA SER A 248 15.67 1.15 -6.21
C SER A 248 15.63 1.29 -4.68
N HIS A 249 16.77 1.45 -4.03
CA HIS A 249 16.91 1.34 -2.57
C HIS A 249 16.25 0.06 -2.01
N GLN A 250 16.23 -1.03 -2.79
CA GLN A 250 15.56 -2.31 -2.48
C GLN A 250 14.04 -2.18 -2.22
N HIS A 251 13.44 -1.10 -2.67
CA HIS A 251 12.02 -0.86 -2.48
C HIS A 251 11.22 -1.62 -3.55
N THR A 252 10.32 -2.51 -3.11
CA THR A 252 9.64 -3.51 -3.96
C THR A 252 9.10 -2.95 -5.28
N TYR A 253 8.36 -1.85 -5.22
CA TYR A 253 7.79 -1.25 -6.43
C TYR A 253 8.85 -0.80 -7.43
N TYR A 254 9.93 -0.16 -6.95
CA TYR A 254 10.96 0.37 -7.85
C TYR A 254 11.84 -0.74 -8.40
N VAL A 255 12.14 -1.78 -7.60
CA VAL A 255 12.81 -2.99 -8.12
C VAL A 255 12.00 -3.60 -9.26
N GLN A 256 10.70 -3.81 -9.05
CA GLN A 256 9.80 -4.36 -10.06
C GLN A 256 9.70 -3.45 -11.29
N ALA A 257 9.56 -2.13 -11.10
CA ALA A 257 9.39 -1.19 -12.19
C ALA A 257 10.64 -1.05 -13.06
N ILE A 258 11.82 -1.00 -12.44
CA ILE A 258 13.10 -0.89 -13.18
C ILE A 258 13.42 -2.22 -13.88
N ALA A 259 13.21 -3.36 -13.20
CA ALA A 259 13.37 -4.69 -13.82
C ALA A 259 12.36 -4.94 -14.95
N ASN A 260 11.12 -4.43 -14.80
CA ASN A 260 10.11 -4.47 -15.87
C ASN A 260 10.56 -3.69 -17.10
N TYR A 261 11.09 -2.48 -16.91
CA TYR A 261 11.63 -1.66 -17.99
C TYR A 261 12.79 -2.38 -18.68
N LEU A 262 13.81 -2.85 -17.94
CA LEU A 262 14.93 -3.60 -18.50
C LEU A 262 14.44 -4.81 -19.30
N TYR A 263 13.52 -5.59 -18.74
CA TYR A 263 12.99 -6.80 -19.40
C TYR A 263 12.23 -6.49 -20.69
N SER A 264 11.61 -5.31 -20.80
CA SER A 264 10.86 -4.88 -21.98
C SER A 264 11.73 -4.44 -23.16
N LEU A 265 13.00 -4.17 -22.93
CA LEU A 265 13.94 -3.79 -23.99
C LEU A 265 14.07 -4.93 -25.01
N GLU A 266 14.06 -4.59 -26.29
CA GLU A 266 14.30 -5.55 -27.37
C GLU A 266 15.73 -6.07 -27.36
N ILE A 267 16.69 -5.15 -27.20
CA ILE A 267 18.11 -5.43 -27.07
C ILE A 267 18.53 -5.18 -25.63
N GLN A 268 19.09 -6.20 -25.00
CA GLN A 268 19.56 -6.08 -23.63
C GLN A 268 20.89 -5.34 -23.58
N PRO A 269 21.06 -4.34 -22.66
CA PRO A 269 22.31 -3.62 -22.47
C PRO A 269 23.41 -4.57 -21.97
N LYS A 270 24.62 -4.38 -22.46
CA LYS A 270 25.78 -5.24 -22.15
C LYS A 270 26.63 -4.69 -20.99
N SER A 271 26.35 -3.48 -20.53
CA SER A 271 27.08 -2.84 -19.43
C SER A 271 26.16 -1.94 -18.60
N VAL A 272 26.58 -1.64 -17.37
CA VAL A 272 25.90 -0.68 -16.50
C VAL A 272 25.80 0.70 -17.17
N LYS A 273 26.89 1.16 -17.83
CA LYS A 273 26.90 2.47 -18.50
C LYS A 273 25.85 2.57 -19.62
N GLU A 274 25.70 1.51 -20.39
CA GLU A 274 24.66 1.45 -21.45
C GLU A 274 23.25 1.45 -20.83
N PHE A 275 23.04 0.68 -19.78
CA PHE A 275 21.75 0.66 -19.07
C PHE A 275 21.46 2.00 -18.40
N GLU A 276 22.43 2.68 -17.82
CA GLU A 276 22.27 3.98 -17.17
C GLU A 276 21.77 5.05 -18.15
N LEU A 277 22.24 5.06 -19.39
CA LEU A 277 21.75 5.97 -20.43
C LEU A 277 20.28 5.71 -20.74
N LEU A 278 19.91 4.44 -20.98
CA LEU A 278 18.54 4.04 -21.23
C LEU A 278 17.61 4.35 -20.04
N TYR A 279 18.10 4.11 -18.83
CA TYR A 279 17.37 4.40 -17.60
C TYR A 279 17.15 5.90 -17.38
N ARG A 280 18.15 6.72 -17.73
CA ARG A 280 18.00 8.18 -17.70
C ARG A 280 16.84 8.64 -18.58
N ASP A 281 16.78 8.14 -19.81
CA ASP A 281 15.68 8.47 -20.76
C ASP A 281 14.33 8.03 -20.18
N TYR A 282 14.25 6.82 -19.61
CA TYR A 282 13.05 6.32 -18.93
C TYR A 282 12.61 7.22 -17.76
N ILE A 283 13.54 7.78 -17.00
CA ILE A 283 13.20 8.73 -15.92
C ILE A 283 12.76 10.07 -16.48
N LEU A 284 13.38 10.56 -17.55
CA LEU A 284 13.01 11.82 -18.19
C LEU A 284 11.61 11.75 -18.82
N GLU A 285 11.20 10.61 -19.37
CA GLU A 285 9.82 10.40 -19.82
C GLU A 285 8.82 10.57 -18.66
N LYS A 286 9.17 10.17 -17.44
CA LYS A 286 8.33 10.36 -16.24
C LYS A 286 8.30 11.81 -15.75
N SER A 287 9.10 12.71 -16.30
CA SER A 287 9.16 14.11 -15.89
C SER A 287 7.80 14.83 -15.93
N VAL A 288 6.88 14.36 -16.76
CA VAL A 288 5.51 14.90 -16.85
C VAL A 288 4.82 14.92 -15.47
N PHE A 289 5.10 13.92 -14.60
CA PHE A 289 4.53 13.85 -13.25
C PHE A 289 5.19 14.81 -12.24
N TYR A 290 6.36 15.38 -12.58
CA TYR A 290 7.19 16.15 -11.65
C TYR A 290 7.35 17.62 -12.04
N ARG A 291 6.89 18.02 -13.25
CA ARG A 291 7.10 19.36 -13.78
C ARG A 291 6.42 20.46 -12.95
N GLU A 292 5.28 20.15 -12.35
CA GLU A 292 4.49 21.11 -11.56
C GLU A 292 5.02 21.21 -10.10
N LEU A 293 5.92 20.32 -9.71
CA LEU A 293 6.41 20.28 -8.32
C LEU A 293 7.04 21.61 -7.83
N PRO A 294 7.79 22.36 -8.67
CA PRO A 294 8.31 23.67 -8.27
C PRO A 294 7.24 24.71 -7.96
N GLU A 295 6.05 24.57 -8.58
CA GLU A 295 4.91 25.49 -8.35
C GLU A 295 4.14 25.14 -7.06
N LEU A 296 4.17 23.86 -6.67
CA LEU A 296 3.51 23.34 -5.46
C LEU A 296 4.35 23.53 -4.19
N LEU A 297 5.61 23.90 -4.32
CA LEU A 297 6.57 24.03 -3.23
C LEU A 297 7.13 25.45 -3.15
N THR A 298 7.45 25.90 -1.92
CA THR A 298 8.24 27.10 -1.78
C THR A 298 9.64 26.91 -2.36
N LYS A 299 10.32 28.01 -2.74
CA LYS A 299 11.71 27.94 -3.26
C LYS A 299 12.64 27.20 -2.30
N GLN A 300 12.48 27.40 -0.97
CA GLN A 300 13.29 26.71 0.03
C GLN A 300 12.99 25.21 0.10
N GLN A 301 11.73 24.82 0.06
CA GLN A 301 11.31 23.40 0.04
C GLN A 301 11.84 22.68 -1.20
N PHE A 302 11.72 23.29 -2.38
CA PHE A 302 12.22 22.70 -3.62
C PHE A 302 13.75 22.59 -3.65
N SER A 303 14.46 23.63 -3.15
CA SER A 303 15.94 23.60 -3.03
C SER A 303 16.39 22.50 -2.07
N LEU A 304 15.71 22.36 -0.92
CA LEU A 304 15.97 21.28 0.03
C LEU A 304 15.75 19.90 -0.59
N LEU A 305 14.63 19.74 -1.29
CA LEU A 305 14.29 18.47 -1.96
C LEU A 305 15.37 18.07 -2.99
N LYS A 306 15.87 19.04 -3.78
CA LYS A 306 16.99 18.82 -4.72
C LYS A 306 18.29 18.47 -3.98
N ALA A 307 18.59 19.13 -2.89
CA ALA A 307 19.80 18.84 -2.11
C ALA A 307 19.76 17.42 -1.53
N ILE A 308 18.61 16.99 -0.98
CA ILE A 308 18.43 15.61 -0.49
C ILE A 308 18.56 14.60 -1.65
N ALA A 309 17.95 14.88 -2.82
CA ALA A 309 18.05 14.01 -3.99
C ALA A 309 19.50 13.79 -4.43
N LYS A 310 20.32 14.86 -4.47
CA LYS A 310 21.75 14.79 -4.84
C LYS A 310 22.60 14.02 -3.82
N SER A 311 22.24 14.10 -2.53
CA SER A 311 22.94 13.40 -1.45
C SER A 311 22.48 11.96 -1.23
N SER A 312 21.40 11.52 -1.87
CA SER A 312 20.68 10.26 -1.64
C SER A 312 20.06 10.14 -0.24
N THR A 313 20.87 10.35 0.79
CA THR A 313 20.46 10.32 2.21
C THR A 313 21.17 11.43 2.97
N VAL A 314 20.47 12.01 3.97
CA VAL A 314 20.99 13.11 4.79
C VAL A 314 20.71 12.80 6.26
N SER A 315 21.75 12.51 7.02
CA SER A 315 21.67 12.26 8.47
C SER A 315 21.78 13.55 9.29
N ASN A 316 22.56 14.52 8.81
CA ASN A 316 22.72 15.82 9.50
C ASN A 316 22.36 16.98 8.57
N PRO A 317 21.07 17.37 8.49
CA PRO A 317 20.61 18.46 7.63
C PRO A 317 21.09 19.85 8.08
N ASN A 318 21.61 19.99 9.30
CA ASN A 318 22.14 21.25 9.83
C ASN A 318 23.65 21.42 9.60
N SER A 319 24.33 20.46 8.97
CA SER A 319 25.76 20.61 8.62
C SER A 319 25.96 21.82 7.68
N ALA A 320 27.11 22.51 7.80
CA ALA A 320 27.38 23.71 7.02
C ALA A 320 27.28 23.43 5.51
N GLY A 321 27.93 22.36 5.03
CA GLY A 321 27.90 22.00 3.62
C GLY A 321 26.51 21.64 3.09
N PHE A 322 25.66 20.98 3.87
CA PHE A 322 24.30 20.68 3.43
C PHE A 322 23.39 21.91 3.45
N ARG A 323 23.55 22.82 4.42
CA ARG A 323 22.82 24.10 4.43
C ARG A 323 23.16 24.95 3.22
N GLU A 324 24.44 25.03 2.84
CA GLU A 324 24.90 25.68 1.61
C GLU A 324 24.27 25.04 0.36
N ALA A 325 24.35 23.72 0.23
CA ALA A 325 23.77 22.97 -0.89
C ALA A 325 22.24 23.14 -1.02
N SER A 326 21.55 23.22 0.12
CA SER A 326 20.08 23.43 0.18
C SER A 326 19.67 24.89 0.09
N LYS A 327 20.60 25.84 0.18
CA LYS A 327 20.35 27.30 0.24
C LYS A 327 19.45 27.71 1.40
N ILE A 328 19.60 27.04 2.55
CA ILE A 328 18.84 27.34 3.78
C ILE A 328 19.83 27.71 4.88
N GLU A 329 19.79 28.99 5.31
CA GLU A 329 20.80 29.53 6.22
C GLU A 329 20.59 29.14 7.68
N GLY A 330 19.34 29.10 8.16
CA GLY A 330 19.05 28.93 9.58
C GLY A 330 18.50 27.55 9.97
N PRO A 331 18.88 27.01 11.16
CA PRO A 331 18.37 25.72 11.64
C PRO A 331 16.84 25.67 11.77
N SER A 332 16.21 26.77 12.20
CA SER A 332 14.73 26.86 12.34
C SER A 332 14.02 26.81 10.99
N SER A 333 14.60 27.42 9.94
CA SER A 333 14.08 27.35 8.58
C SER A 333 14.25 25.95 7.98
N MET A 334 15.38 25.29 8.26
CA MET A 334 15.66 23.91 7.89
C MET A 334 14.63 22.98 8.52
N TYR A 335 14.38 23.10 9.82
CA TYR A 335 13.40 22.28 10.53
C TYR A 335 11.99 22.43 9.96
N ARG A 336 11.55 23.68 9.72
CA ARG A 336 10.23 23.95 9.11
C ARG A 336 10.11 23.36 7.71
N ALA A 337 11.14 23.50 6.89
CA ALA A 337 11.14 22.95 5.53
C ALA A 337 11.11 21.41 5.54
N ILE A 338 11.89 20.76 6.41
CA ILE A 338 11.89 19.30 6.60
C ILE A 338 10.50 18.82 7.02
N ASN A 339 9.92 19.41 8.06
CA ASN A 339 8.61 18.98 8.56
C ASN A 339 7.54 19.12 7.47
N SER A 340 7.52 20.25 6.76
CA SER A 340 6.59 20.45 5.65
C SER A 340 6.76 19.42 4.52
N LEU A 341 7.99 19.00 4.20
CA LEU A 341 8.23 17.94 3.20
C LEU A 341 7.86 16.55 3.73
N LEU A 342 7.99 16.29 5.04
CA LEU A 342 7.51 15.08 5.70
C LEU A 342 5.98 15.01 5.67
N ASP A 343 5.30 16.11 6.05
CA ASP A 343 3.82 16.21 6.03
C ASP A 343 3.25 16.01 4.61
N LYS A 344 3.96 16.51 3.61
CA LYS A 344 3.63 16.30 2.19
C LYS A 344 4.04 14.92 1.67
N GLN A 345 4.64 14.07 2.50
CA GLN A 345 5.16 12.74 2.14
C GLN A 345 6.14 12.76 0.95
N LEU A 346 6.86 13.86 0.72
CA LEU A 346 7.89 13.97 -0.32
C LEU A 346 9.22 13.41 0.15
N ILE A 347 9.49 13.45 1.46
CA ILE A 347 10.64 12.82 2.09
C ILE A 347 10.19 11.91 3.21
N ILE A 348 11.03 10.97 3.59
CA ILE A 348 10.86 10.10 4.76
C ILE A 348 12.12 10.12 5.62
N LYS A 349 11.95 9.78 6.89
CA LYS A 349 13.05 9.53 7.82
C LYS A 349 13.19 8.03 8.03
N GLU A 350 14.29 7.46 7.55
CA GLU A 350 14.62 6.04 7.67
C GLU A 350 15.98 5.89 8.34
N ASN A 351 16.08 5.12 9.40
CA ASN A 351 17.33 4.89 10.17
C ASN A 351 18.06 6.21 10.56
N GLY A 352 17.30 7.21 10.98
CA GLY A 352 17.85 8.50 11.39
C GLY A 352 18.19 9.46 10.24
N SER A 353 18.12 9.04 8.99
CA SER A 353 18.44 9.84 7.81
C SER A 353 17.20 10.20 7.00
N PHE A 354 17.23 11.36 6.35
CA PHE A 354 16.19 11.80 5.43
C PHE A 354 16.54 11.39 4.01
N ARG A 355 15.56 10.93 3.25
CA ARG A 355 15.67 10.67 1.81
C ARG A 355 14.34 10.96 1.11
N LEU A 356 14.35 11.09 -0.20
CA LEU A 356 13.11 11.19 -0.94
C LEU A 356 12.29 9.90 -0.82
N TYR A 357 10.98 10.08 -0.74
CA TYR A 357 10.05 8.95 -0.69
C TYR A 357 9.93 8.28 -2.07
N ASP A 358 9.78 9.09 -3.12
CA ASP A 358 9.70 8.61 -4.51
C ASP A 358 11.09 8.54 -5.14
N VAL A 359 11.56 7.32 -5.40
CA VAL A 359 12.86 7.03 -6.00
C VAL A 359 12.98 7.58 -7.42
N PHE A 360 11.91 7.55 -8.20
CA PHE A 360 11.94 8.11 -9.56
C PHE A 360 12.02 9.64 -9.53
N LEU A 361 11.35 10.30 -8.58
CA LEU A 361 11.53 11.72 -8.33
C LEU A 361 12.96 12.04 -7.90
N GLU A 362 13.56 11.23 -7.03
CA GLU A 362 14.95 11.38 -6.61
C GLU A 362 15.88 11.38 -7.82
N HIS A 363 15.74 10.38 -8.70
CA HIS A 363 16.59 10.29 -9.88
C HIS A 363 16.31 11.43 -10.88
N TYR A 364 15.07 11.81 -11.07
CA TYR A 364 14.72 12.96 -11.91
C TYR A 364 15.40 14.24 -11.42
N LEU A 365 15.32 14.54 -10.12
CA LEU A 365 15.95 15.73 -9.53
C LEU A 365 17.49 15.72 -9.56
N ARG A 366 18.12 14.56 -9.71
CA ARG A 366 19.57 14.45 -9.93
C ARG A 366 19.96 14.80 -11.37
N TYR A 367 19.09 14.54 -12.33
CA TYR A 367 19.37 14.78 -13.75
C TYR A 367 19.11 16.23 -14.18
N ILE A 368 18.37 17.02 -13.38
CA ILE A 368 18.09 18.44 -13.63
C ILE A 368 18.85 19.33 -12.62
#